data_f1421de129d6b0149e7cea47660b92d3
#
_entry.id   f1421de129d6b0149e7cea47660b92d3
#
_cell.length_a   1.000
_cell.length_b   1.000
_cell.length_c   1.000
_cell.angle_alpha   90.00
_cell.angle_beta   90.00
_cell.angle_gamma   90.00
#
_symmetry.space_group_name_H-M   'P 1'
#
loop_
_entity.id
_entity.type
_entity.pdbx_description
1 polymer ?
#
loop_
_entity_poly.entity_id
_entity_poly.type
_entity_poly.pdbx_seq_one_letter_code
_entity_poly.pdbx_strand_id
1 'polypeptide(L)'
;VKYRVMEKKSDFVTEENHKLSARKAEKSKGASTMKETKYAGTQTEKNLMAAFAGESEARNKYTYFASKAKKEGYEQIAALFLKTAENEKEHAKLWFKELNGIGDTAENLLSAAEGENYEWTDMYDGFAKTADEEGFHELAQRFRLVAAIEKHHEERYRALLRNVEMAEVFAKSEVKVWECRNCGHIVIGEKAPEVCPTCNHPQSYFEIHAENY
;
A
#
# COMPACT_ATOMS: atom_id res chain seq x y z
N VAL A 1 -20.19 -59.71 17.07
CA VAL A 1 -18.94 -59.17 16.52
C VAL A 1 -18.87 -57.71 16.89
N LYS A 2 -17.95 -57.34 17.80
CA LYS A 2 -17.78 -55.99 18.35
C LYS A 2 -16.82 -55.21 17.43
N TYR A 3 -17.23 -54.07 16.89
CA TYR A 3 -16.35 -53.13 16.26
C TYR A 3 -15.76 -52.19 17.33
N ARG A 4 -14.44 -52.18 17.44
CA ARG A 4 -13.64 -51.32 18.29
C ARG A 4 -13.27 -50.09 17.47
N VAL A 5 -13.84 -48.93 17.80
CA VAL A 5 -13.48 -47.64 17.21
C VAL A 5 -12.15 -47.21 17.81
N MET A 6 -11.14 -46.94 16.98
CA MET A 6 -9.86 -46.34 17.36
C MET A 6 -10.02 -44.82 17.40
N GLU A 7 -10.16 -44.27 18.57
CA GLU A 7 -9.87 -42.85 18.84
C GLU A 7 -8.37 -42.70 19.10
N LYS A 8 -7.67 -41.96 18.25
CA LYS A 8 -6.44 -41.21 18.55
C LYS A 8 -5.90 -40.60 17.26
N LYS A 9 -6.28 -39.37 16.94
CA LYS A 9 -5.56 -38.44 16.05
C LYS A 9 -6.16 -37.02 16.12
N SER A 10 -6.42 -36.43 17.28
CA SER A 10 -6.85 -35.03 17.37
C SER A 10 -5.94 -34.09 18.16
N ASP A 11 -4.97 -34.63 18.93
CA ASP A 11 -4.24 -33.77 19.89
C ASP A 11 -2.95 -33.17 19.34
N PHE A 12 -2.45 -33.60 18.17
CA PHE A 12 -1.21 -33.07 17.61
C PHE A 12 -1.41 -31.82 16.75
N VAL A 13 -2.60 -31.59 16.21
CA VAL A 13 -2.92 -30.43 15.34
C VAL A 13 -3.19 -29.16 16.16
N THR A 14 -3.59 -29.29 17.41
CA THR A 14 -3.95 -28.14 18.28
C THR A 14 -2.73 -27.44 18.85
N GLU A 15 -1.65 -28.15 19.16
CA GLU A 15 -0.45 -27.57 19.77
C GLU A 15 0.41 -26.79 18.77
N GLU A 16 0.50 -27.23 17.52
CA GLU A 16 1.18 -26.49 16.44
C GLU A 16 0.37 -25.23 16.05
N ASN A 17 -0.94 -25.32 15.99
CA ASN A 17 -1.79 -24.16 15.72
C ASN A 17 -1.76 -23.13 16.87
N HIS A 18 -1.64 -23.56 18.13
CA HIS A 18 -1.43 -22.65 19.24
C HIS A 18 -0.05 -21.99 19.23
N LYS A 19 1.00 -22.70 18.84
CA LYS A 19 2.35 -22.11 18.67
C LYS A 19 2.45 -21.19 17.49
N LEU A 20 1.73 -21.46 16.38
CA LEU A 20 1.62 -20.55 15.23
C LEU A 20 0.79 -19.29 15.57
N SER A 21 -0.29 -19.46 16.34
CA SER A 21 -1.13 -18.36 16.83
C SER A 21 -0.37 -17.47 17.82
N ALA A 22 0.39 -18.06 18.76
CA ALA A 22 1.22 -17.31 19.70
C ALA A 22 2.36 -16.55 19.01
N ARG A 23 3.03 -17.15 18.00
CA ARG A 23 4.02 -16.44 17.18
C ARG A 23 3.43 -15.35 16.29
N LYS A 24 2.17 -15.49 15.86
CA LYS A 24 1.43 -14.41 15.20
C LYS A 24 1.03 -13.29 16.16
N ALA A 25 0.66 -13.61 17.39
CA ALA A 25 0.28 -12.63 18.42
C ALA A 25 1.47 -11.82 18.96
N GLU A 26 2.68 -12.39 18.99
CA GLU A 26 3.90 -11.63 19.34
C GLU A 26 4.38 -10.70 18.21
N LYS A 27 4.04 -10.96 16.95
CA LYS A 27 4.28 -10.06 15.81
C LYS A 27 3.21 -8.96 15.62
N SER A 28 2.10 -9.01 16.35
CA SER A 28 0.97 -8.06 16.23
C SER A 28 1.00 -6.90 17.22
N LYS A 29 2.15 -6.59 17.83
CA LYS A 29 2.34 -5.27 18.43
C LYS A 29 2.76 -4.34 17.31
N GLY A 30 1.82 -3.54 16.82
CA GLY A 30 2.01 -2.58 15.73
C GLY A 30 3.18 -1.64 15.99
N ALA A 31 4.35 -2.08 15.58
CA ALA A 31 5.51 -1.26 15.39
C ALA A 31 5.74 -1.20 13.88
N SER A 32 5.65 -0.01 13.32
CA SER A 32 6.08 0.30 11.97
C SER A 32 7.33 -0.52 11.61
N THR A 33 7.28 -1.26 10.51
CA THR A 33 8.40 -2.07 10.00
C THR A 33 9.57 -1.23 9.49
N MET A 34 9.58 0.08 9.75
CA MET A 34 10.71 0.94 9.40
C MET A 34 11.94 0.54 10.20
N LYS A 35 13.05 0.28 9.49
CA LYS A 35 14.35 0.01 10.11
C LYS A 35 14.71 1.18 11.03
N GLU A 36 15.19 0.87 12.24
CA GLU A 36 15.60 1.88 13.21
C GLU A 36 16.59 2.86 12.57
N THR A 37 16.35 4.15 12.74
CA THR A 37 17.20 5.21 12.16
C THR A 37 18.36 5.54 13.12
N LYS A 38 19.44 6.10 12.57
CA LYS A 38 20.52 6.68 13.40
C LYS A 38 20.05 7.84 14.30
N TYR A 39 18.83 8.32 14.08
CA TYR A 39 18.20 9.40 14.82
C TYR A 39 17.20 8.94 15.88
N ALA A 40 17.03 7.64 16.06
CA ALA A 40 16.00 7.05 16.91
C ALA A 40 15.96 7.67 18.31
N GLY A 41 14.76 8.09 18.74
CA GLY A 41 14.52 8.71 20.04
C GLY A 41 14.99 10.15 20.19
N THR A 42 15.60 10.78 19.17
CA THR A 42 16.11 12.15 19.24
C THR A 42 15.07 13.21 18.84
N GLN A 43 15.32 14.47 19.19
CA GLN A 43 14.54 15.59 18.67
C GLN A 43 14.71 15.75 17.15
N THR A 44 15.86 15.37 16.58
CA THR A 44 16.11 15.40 15.14
C THR A 44 15.20 14.45 14.40
N GLU A 45 14.93 13.25 14.93
CA GLU A 45 13.94 12.34 14.34
C GLU A 45 12.56 12.97 14.28
N LYS A 46 12.10 13.57 15.38
CA LYS A 46 10.82 14.29 15.41
C LYS A 46 10.76 15.44 14.39
N ASN A 47 11.87 16.17 14.24
CA ASN A 47 11.98 17.24 13.26
C ASN A 47 11.90 16.70 11.82
N LEU A 48 12.54 15.58 11.52
CA LEU A 48 12.46 14.91 10.21
C LEU A 48 11.02 14.44 9.90
N MET A 49 10.34 13.85 10.89
CA MET A 49 8.94 13.45 10.74
C MET A 49 8.03 14.67 10.48
N ALA A 50 8.23 15.75 11.23
CA ALA A 50 7.47 17.00 11.04
C ALA A 50 7.76 17.65 9.68
N ALA A 51 9.02 17.65 9.24
CA ALA A 51 9.39 18.17 7.92
C ALA A 51 8.77 17.33 6.80
N PHE A 52 8.87 16.00 6.86
CA PHE A 52 8.20 15.09 5.89
C PHE A 52 6.69 15.32 5.81
N ALA A 53 6.02 15.46 6.97
CA ALA A 53 4.59 15.74 7.03
C ALA A 53 4.25 17.11 6.42
N GLY A 54 5.00 18.16 6.76
CA GLY A 54 4.79 19.53 6.25
C GLY A 54 4.95 19.64 4.74
N GLU A 55 6.01 19.07 4.18
CA GLU A 55 6.26 19.05 2.73
C GLU A 55 5.21 18.23 1.97
N SER A 56 4.79 17.08 2.53
CA SER A 56 3.74 16.25 1.96
C SER A 56 2.39 16.98 1.91
N GLU A 57 2.07 17.71 2.96
CA GLU A 57 0.87 18.57 3.04
C GLU A 57 0.94 19.72 2.04
N ALA A 58 2.07 20.42 1.98
CA ALA A 58 2.31 21.53 1.05
C ALA A 58 2.15 21.06 -0.42
N ARG A 59 2.74 19.92 -0.78
CA ARG A 59 2.58 19.33 -2.11
C ARG A 59 1.11 19.17 -2.49
N ASN A 60 0.30 18.58 -1.61
CA ASN A 60 -1.12 18.36 -1.89
C ASN A 60 -1.88 19.69 -1.98
N LYS A 61 -1.68 20.63 -1.04
CA LYS A 61 -2.29 21.95 -1.05
C LYS A 61 -2.01 22.69 -2.35
N TYR A 62 -0.78 22.74 -2.81
CA TYR A 62 -0.40 23.47 -4.03
C TYR A 62 -1.03 22.86 -5.28
N THR A 63 -1.21 21.54 -5.33
CA THR A 63 -1.96 20.87 -6.41
C THR A 63 -3.43 21.34 -6.43
N TYR A 64 -4.06 21.48 -5.25
CA TYR A 64 -5.44 21.97 -5.15
C TYR A 64 -5.54 23.47 -5.50
N PHE A 65 -4.57 24.28 -5.06
CA PHE A 65 -4.50 25.71 -5.41
C PHE A 65 -4.28 25.94 -6.90
N ALA A 66 -3.45 25.11 -7.55
CA ALA A 66 -3.27 25.13 -9.00
C ALA A 66 -4.58 24.87 -9.75
N SER A 67 -5.36 23.88 -9.30
CA SER A 67 -6.67 23.59 -9.87
C SER A 67 -7.63 24.77 -9.76
N LYS A 68 -7.62 25.48 -8.63
CA LYS A 68 -8.44 26.67 -8.42
C LYS A 68 -7.98 27.82 -9.31
N ALA A 69 -6.67 28.12 -9.34
CA ALA A 69 -6.11 29.17 -10.18
C ALA A 69 -6.43 28.98 -11.67
N LYS A 70 -6.33 27.72 -12.14
CA LYS A 70 -6.71 27.37 -13.53
C LYS A 70 -8.17 27.65 -13.84
N LYS A 71 -9.10 27.31 -12.93
CA LYS A 71 -10.54 27.61 -13.08
C LYS A 71 -10.84 29.10 -13.10
N GLU A 72 -9.99 29.92 -12.50
CA GLU A 72 -10.09 31.39 -12.48
C GLU A 72 -9.35 32.05 -13.66
N GLY A 73 -8.72 31.27 -14.56
CA GLY A 73 -8.01 31.78 -15.75
C GLY A 73 -6.58 32.21 -15.51
N TYR A 74 -5.97 31.90 -14.35
CA TYR A 74 -4.60 32.25 -13.98
C TYR A 74 -3.64 31.11 -14.33
N GLU A 75 -3.45 30.81 -15.61
CA GLU A 75 -2.65 29.66 -16.08
C GLU A 75 -1.18 29.73 -15.60
N GLN A 76 -0.55 30.92 -15.59
CA GLN A 76 0.82 31.09 -15.10
C GLN A 76 0.92 30.78 -13.60
N ILE A 77 -0.04 31.25 -12.79
CA ILE A 77 -0.08 30.99 -11.34
C ILE A 77 -0.29 29.50 -11.08
N ALA A 78 -1.20 28.87 -11.82
CA ALA A 78 -1.41 27.43 -11.73
C ALA A 78 -0.16 26.64 -12.05
N ALA A 79 0.58 27.00 -13.11
CA ALA A 79 1.84 26.35 -13.49
C ALA A 79 2.92 26.53 -12.38
N LEU A 80 3.02 27.68 -11.74
CA LEU A 80 3.94 27.93 -10.64
C LEU A 80 3.59 27.09 -9.40
N PHE A 81 2.31 26.97 -9.04
CA PHE A 81 1.88 26.07 -7.96
C PHE A 81 2.26 24.60 -8.25
N LEU A 82 2.00 24.11 -9.47
CA LEU A 82 2.37 22.74 -9.85
C LEU A 82 3.88 22.51 -9.80
N LYS A 83 4.67 23.47 -10.30
CA LYS A 83 6.13 23.40 -10.23
C LYS A 83 6.62 23.32 -8.78
N THR A 84 6.06 24.17 -7.91
CA THR A 84 6.41 24.15 -6.48
C THR A 84 5.98 22.84 -5.82
N ALA A 85 4.78 22.32 -6.13
CA ALA A 85 4.33 21.03 -5.62
C ALA A 85 5.29 19.87 -5.96
N GLU A 86 5.90 19.87 -7.16
CA GLU A 86 6.93 18.88 -7.51
C GLU A 86 8.24 19.09 -6.73
N ASN A 87 8.60 20.34 -6.38
CA ASN A 87 9.76 20.61 -5.51
C ASN A 87 9.51 20.06 -4.10
N GLU A 88 8.31 20.31 -3.51
CA GLU A 88 7.97 19.85 -2.17
C GLU A 88 7.90 18.30 -2.10
N LYS A 89 7.51 17.63 -3.17
CA LYS A 89 7.61 16.17 -3.28
C LYS A 89 9.05 15.68 -3.12
N GLU A 90 10.03 16.34 -3.74
CA GLU A 90 11.43 15.95 -3.63
C GLU A 90 12.00 16.32 -2.23
N HIS A 91 11.57 17.43 -1.60
CA HIS A 91 11.92 17.75 -0.21
C HIS A 91 11.39 16.69 0.74
N ALA A 92 10.10 16.33 0.66
CA ALA A 92 9.49 15.26 1.45
C ALA A 92 10.27 13.94 1.32
N LYS A 93 10.66 13.57 0.09
CA LYS A 93 11.44 12.37 -0.20
C LYS A 93 12.83 12.38 0.44
N LEU A 94 13.49 13.55 0.55
CA LEU A 94 14.77 13.67 1.27
C LEU A 94 14.60 13.25 2.74
N TRP A 95 13.62 13.82 3.42
CA TRP A 95 13.36 13.52 4.84
C TRP A 95 12.89 12.10 5.05
N PHE A 96 12.04 11.58 4.16
CA PHE A 96 11.56 10.21 4.24
C PHE A 96 12.67 9.17 4.06
N LYS A 97 13.69 9.45 3.23
CA LYS A 97 14.89 8.62 3.10
C LYS A 97 15.73 8.63 4.38
N GLU A 98 15.93 9.78 5.02
CA GLU A 98 16.65 9.86 6.31
C GLU A 98 15.93 9.06 7.42
N LEU A 99 14.61 8.94 7.32
CA LEU A 99 13.78 8.12 8.21
C LEU A 99 13.75 6.64 7.84
N ASN A 100 14.56 6.18 6.89
CA ASN A 100 14.53 4.82 6.33
C ASN A 100 13.13 4.40 5.82
N GLY A 101 12.32 5.36 5.37
CA GLY A 101 10.94 5.13 4.94
C GLY A 101 10.80 4.49 3.56
N ILE A 102 11.88 4.37 2.78
CA ILE A 102 11.87 3.74 1.45
C ILE A 102 12.74 2.49 1.49
N GLY A 103 12.13 1.33 1.43
CA GLY A 103 12.77 0.04 1.33
C GLY A 103 12.75 -0.54 -0.09
N ASP A 104 12.93 -1.84 -0.21
CA ASP A 104 12.67 -2.54 -1.47
C ASP A 104 11.16 -2.65 -1.75
N THR A 105 10.78 -3.22 -2.89
CA THR A 105 9.36 -3.29 -3.29
C THR A 105 8.51 -4.08 -2.30
N ALA A 106 9.03 -5.19 -1.75
CA ALA A 106 8.28 -6.00 -0.78
C ALA A 106 8.13 -5.26 0.56
N GLU A 107 9.19 -4.64 1.06
CA GLU A 107 9.16 -3.79 2.27
C GLU A 107 8.17 -2.63 2.11
N ASN A 108 8.17 -1.95 0.96
CA ASN A 108 7.26 -0.83 0.67
C ASN A 108 5.79 -1.29 0.57
N LEU A 109 5.53 -2.45 -0.06
CA LEU A 109 4.18 -3.02 -0.13
C LEU A 109 3.64 -3.42 1.25
N LEU A 110 4.51 -3.99 2.09
CA LEU A 110 4.14 -4.31 3.48
C LEU A 110 3.83 -3.04 4.27
N SER A 111 4.71 -2.03 4.20
CA SER A 111 4.51 -0.75 4.89
C SER A 111 3.22 -0.05 4.44
N ALA A 112 2.93 -0.06 3.14
CA ALA A 112 1.68 0.49 2.61
C ALA A 112 0.47 -0.29 3.16
N ALA A 113 0.48 -1.63 3.10
CA ALA A 113 -0.61 -2.45 3.63
C ALA A 113 -0.86 -2.24 5.13
N GLU A 114 0.19 -2.06 5.92
CA GLU A 114 0.07 -1.77 7.36
C GLU A 114 -0.47 -0.36 7.63
N GLY A 115 -0.08 0.63 6.82
CA GLY A 115 -0.64 1.98 6.87
C GLY A 115 -2.14 1.99 6.61
N GLU A 116 -2.56 1.41 5.48
CA GLU A 116 -3.98 1.30 5.12
C GLU A 116 -4.78 0.50 6.18
N ASN A 117 -4.20 -0.57 6.74
CA ASN A 117 -4.82 -1.32 7.82
C ASN A 117 -5.11 -0.43 9.03
N TYR A 118 -4.13 0.34 9.51
CA TYR A 118 -4.32 1.27 10.61
C TYR A 118 -5.38 2.34 10.29
N GLU A 119 -5.41 2.84 9.05
CA GLU A 119 -6.36 3.88 8.65
C GLU A 119 -7.81 3.39 8.75
N TRP A 120 -8.12 2.17 8.29
CA TRP A 120 -9.50 1.70 8.31
C TRP A 120 -9.91 1.02 9.62
N THR A 121 -8.98 0.39 10.37
CA THR A 121 -9.33 -0.28 11.64
C THR A 121 -9.42 0.67 12.82
N ASP A 122 -8.55 1.69 12.88
CA ASP A 122 -8.35 2.53 14.05
C ASP A 122 -8.67 4.00 13.78
N MET A 123 -7.99 4.62 12.81
CA MET A 123 -8.03 6.05 12.59
C MET A 123 -9.41 6.54 12.17
N TYR A 124 -9.93 6.06 11.04
CA TYR A 124 -11.23 6.50 10.52
C TYR A 124 -12.40 6.01 11.37
N ASP A 125 -12.31 4.83 12.00
CA ASP A 125 -13.32 4.36 12.94
C ASP A 125 -13.43 5.31 14.14
N GLY A 126 -12.28 5.72 14.71
CA GLY A 126 -12.22 6.70 15.79
C GLY A 126 -12.77 8.07 15.37
N PHE A 127 -12.37 8.56 14.19
CA PHE A 127 -12.85 9.85 13.66
C PHE A 127 -14.36 9.86 13.41
N ALA A 128 -14.91 8.75 12.88
CA ALA A 128 -16.34 8.62 12.64
C ALA A 128 -17.16 8.63 13.96
N LYS A 129 -16.66 7.96 14.99
CA LYS A 129 -17.30 7.97 16.32
C LYS A 129 -17.32 9.38 16.93
N THR A 130 -16.17 10.06 16.92
CA THR A 130 -16.06 11.44 17.41
C THR A 130 -16.98 12.38 16.63
N ALA A 131 -17.02 12.28 15.32
CA ALA A 131 -17.89 13.12 14.49
C ALA A 131 -19.38 12.88 14.77
N ASP A 132 -19.80 11.64 15.05
CA ASP A 132 -21.17 11.34 15.47
C ASP A 132 -21.50 11.92 16.86
N GLU A 133 -20.59 11.80 17.82
CA GLU A 133 -20.73 12.35 19.17
C GLU A 133 -20.84 13.88 19.17
N GLU A 134 -20.14 14.54 18.24
CA GLU A 134 -20.18 15.99 18.04
C GLU A 134 -21.35 16.46 17.14
N GLY A 135 -22.17 15.55 16.61
CA GLY A 135 -23.34 15.85 15.76
C GLY A 135 -23.03 16.04 14.26
N PHE A 136 -21.81 15.72 13.81
CA PHE A 136 -21.41 15.82 12.39
C PHE A 136 -21.66 14.50 11.64
N HIS A 137 -22.90 14.01 11.64
CA HIS A 137 -23.26 12.69 11.11
C HIS A 137 -22.91 12.47 9.63
N GLU A 138 -23.05 13.51 8.78
CA GLU A 138 -22.64 13.40 7.37
C GLU A 138 -21.13 13.20 7.22
N LEU A 139 -20.31 13.84 8.06
CA LEU A 139 -18.87 13.67 8.07
C LEU A 139 -18.49 12.29 8.60
N ALA A 140 -19.16 11.82 9.67
CA ALA A 140 -18.99 10.48 10.19
C ALA A 140 -19.25 9.40 9.12
N GLN A 141 -20.31 9.59 8.33
CA GLN A 141 -20.60 8.71 7.18
C GLN A 141 -19.47 8.74 6.13
N ARG A 142 -18.92 9.92 5.82
CA ARG A 142 -17.80 10.04 4.87
C ARG A 142 -16.55 9.34 5.39
N PHE A 143 -16.20 9.47 6.67
CA PHE A 143 -15.10 8.73 7.28
C PHE A 143 -15.26 7.21 7.12
N ARG A 144 -16.46 6.66 7.35
CA ARG A 144 -16.72 5.22 7.14
C ARG A 144 -16.61 4.80 5.68
N LEU A 145 -17.04 5.65 4.74
CA LEU A 145 -16.90 5.37 3.31
C LEU A 145 -15.43 5.36 2.88
N VAL A 146 -14.63 6.29 3.37
CA VAL A 146 -13.18 6.30 3.11
C VAL A 146 -12.53 5.07 3.74
N ALA A 147 -12.84 4.74 5.00
CA ALA A 147 -12.34 3.52 5.65
C ALA A 147 -12.58 2.25 4.82
N ALA A 148 -13.74 2.15 4.16
CA ALA A 148 -14.04 1.02 3.28
C ALA A 148 -13.14 1.01 2.02
N ILE A 149 -12.71 2.16 1.53
CA ILE A 149 -11.76 2.28 0.42
C ILE A 149 -10.37 1.83 0.88
N GLU A 150 -9.90 2.30 2.04
CA GLU A 150 -8.57 1.97 2.56
C GLU A 150 -8.42 0.46 2.85
N LYS A 151 -9.53 -0.20 3.25
CA LYS A 151 -9.56 -1.65 3.32
C LYS A 151 -9.27 -2.33 1.97
N HIS A 152 -9.82 -1.83 0.88
CA HIS A 152 -9.52 -2.36 -0.46
C HIS A 152 -8.09 -2.05 -0.90
N HIS A 153 -7.51 -0.93 -0.48
CA HIS A 153 -6.10 -0.62 -0.71
C HIS A 153 -5.20 -1.62 0.01
N GLU A 154 -5.47 -1.92 1.30
CA GLU A 154 -4.76 -2.95 2.05
C GLU A 154 -4.83 -4.31 1.34
N GLU A 155 -6.02 -4.79 0.99
CA GLU A 155 -6.22 -6.06 0.30
C GLU A 155 -5.39 -6.12 -0.99
N ARG A 156 -5.35 -5.04 -1.77
CA ARG A 156 -4.55 -4.89 -2.98
C ARG A 156 -3.05 -5.00 -2.70
N TYR A 157 -2.54 -4.23 -1.73
CA TYR A 157 -1.11 -4.26 -1.40
C TYR A 157 -0.66 -5.60 -0.85
N ARG A 158 -1.47 -6.29 -0.05
CA ARG A 158 -1.18 -7.65 0.42
C ARG A 158 -1.18 -8.66 -0.72
N ALA A 159 -2.08 -8.55 -1.68
CA ALA A 159 -2.08 -9.41 -2.86
C ALA A 159 -0.83 -9.18 -3.73
N LEU A 160 -0.41 -7.93 -3.93
CA LEU A 160 0.81 -7.58 -4.66
C LEU A 160 2.06 -8.07 -3.92
N LEU A 161 2.13 -7.90 -2.59
CA LEU A 161 3.22 -8.43 -1.77
C LEU A 161 3.35 -9.94 -1.94
N ARG A 162 2.26 -10.67 -1.83
CA ARG A 162 2.26 -12.11 -2.06
C ARG A 162 2.78 -12.48 -3.45
N ASN A 163 2.38 -11.76 -4.51
CA ASN A 163 2.91 -12.01 -5.85
C ASN A 163 4.43 -11.83 -5.93
N VAL A 164 4.99 -10.83 -5.23
CA VAL A 164 6.44 -10.60 -5.16
C VAL A 164 7.13 -11.73 -4.41
N GLU A 165 6.65 -12.09 -3.23
CA GLU A 165 7.22 -13.14 -2.36
C GLU A 165 7.19 -14.54 -3.01
N MET A 166 6.13 -14.84 -3.78
CA MET A 166 5.97 -16.12 -4.47
C MET A 166 6.56 -16.14 -5.88
N ALA A 167 7.21 -15.05 -6.32
CA ALA A 167 7.69 -14.87 -7.69
C ALA A 167 6.58 -15.00 -8.76
N GLU A 168 5.37 -14.62 -8.39
CA GLU A 168 4.17 -14.73 -9.24
C GLU A 168 3.83 -13.45 -10.01
N VAL A 169 4.69 -12.43 -10.00
CA VAL A 169 4.43 -11.16 -10.72
C VAL A 169 4.34 -11.41 -12.23
N PHE A 170 5.27 -12.21 -12.78
CA PHE A 170 5.37 -12.51 -14.21
C PHE A 170 5.12 -13.97 -14.54
N ALA A 171 4.68 -14.77 -13.57
CA ALA A 171 4.29 -16.15 -13.73
C ALA A 171 3.07 -16.44 -12.87
N LYS A 172 2.20 -17.34 -13.31
CA LYS A 172 1.01 -17.78 -12.56
C LYS A 172 0.89 -19.30 -12.63
N SER A 173 0.17 -19.87 -11.68
CA SER A 173 -0.17 -21.31 -11.67
C SER A 173 -1.16 -21.71 -12.77
N GLU A 174 -1.75 -20.73 -13.46
CA GLU A 174 -2.72 -20.90 -14.52
C GLU A 174 -2.32 -20.11 -15.74
N VAL A 175 -2.80 -20.53 -16.91
CA VAL A 175 -2.68 -19.78 -18.15
C VAL A 175 -3.36 -18.42 -18.02
N LYS A 176 -2.64 -17.36 -18.31
CA LYS A 176 -3.13 -15.99 -18.33
C LYS A 176 -2.90 -15.35 -19.68
N VAL A 177 -3.63 -14.29 -19.95
CA VAL A 177 -3.37 -13.38 -21.08
C VAL A 177 -2.46 -12.29 -20.57
N TRP A 178 -1.28 -12.17 -21.17
CA TRP A 178 -0.28 -11.14 -20.82
C TRP A 178 -0.25 -10.08 -21.90
N GLU A 179 -0.16 -8.83 -21.52
CA GLU A 179 -0.05 -7.68 -22.40
C GLU A 179 1.24 -6.90 -22.14
N CYS A 180 1.94 -6.54 -23.22
CA CYS A 180 3.07 -5.63 -23.14
C CYS A 180 2.59 -4.18 -23.03
N ARG A 181 2.81 -3.53 -21.90
CA ARG A 181 2.42 -2.14 -21.61
C ARG A 181 3.00 -1.11 -22.57
N ASN A 182 4.07 -1.45 -23.31
CA ASN A 182 4.68 -0.54 -24.28
C ASN A 182 3.99 -0.60 -25.66
N CYS A 183 3.67 -1.80 -26.16
CA CYS A 183 3.22 -1.94 -27.55
C CYS A 183 1.90 -2.70 -27.71
N GLY A 184 1.27 -3.18 -26.62
CA GLY A 184 0.02 -3.92 -26.68
C GLY A 184 0.15 -5.37 -27.19
N HIS A 185 1.37 -5.92 -27.31
CA HIS A 185 1.56 -7.30 -27.75
C HIS A 185 0.96 -8.28 -26.74
N ILE A 186 0.09 -9.18 -27.20
CA ILE A 186 -0.62 -10.17 -26.39
C ILE A 186 0.07 -11.52 -26.47
N VAL A 187 0.25 -12.17 -25.31
CA VAL A 187 0.76 -13.54 -25.20
C VAL A 187 -0.12 -14.32 -24.23
N ILE A 188 -0.41 -15.57 -24.55
CA ILE A 188 -1.20 -16.48 -23.70
C ILE A 188 -0.25 -17.56 -23.15
N GLY A 189 -0.20 -17.69 -21.83
CA GLY A 189 0.65 -18.67 -21.14
C GLY A 189 0.67 -18.49 -19.63
N GLU A 190 1.33 -19.40 -18.94
CA GLU A 190 1.52 -19.32 -17.49
C GLU A 190 2.57 -18.27 -17.10
N LYS A 191 3.45 -17.87 -18.03
CA LYS A 191 4.55 -16.94 -17.80
C LYS A 191 4.59 -15.89 -18.90
N ALA A 192 4.84 -14.63 -18.52
CA ALA A 192 5.17 -13.57 -19.46
C ALA A 192 6.54 -13.81 -20.11
N PRO A 193 6.74 -13.48 -21.41
CA PRO A 193 8.03 -13.60 -22.08
C PRO A 193 9.12 -12.76 -21.38
N GLU A 194 10.35 -13.22 -21.39
CA GLU A 194 11.50 -12.47 -20.84
C GLU A 194 11.78 -11.18 -21.64
N VAL A 195 11.47 -11.22 -22.94
CA VAL A 195 11.59 -10.08 -23.86
C VAL A 195 10.37 -10.07 -24.78
N CYS A 196 9.78 -8.90 -24.97
CA CYS A 196 8.66 -8.73 -25.89
C CYS A 196 9.12 -8.97 -27.33
N PRO A 197 8.52 -9.94 -28.08
CA PRO A 197 8.96 -10.26 -29.45
C PRO A 197 8.66 -9.15 -30.46
N THR A 198 7.77 -8.20 -30.11
CA THR A 198 7.39 -7.11 -31.01
C THR A 198 8.25 -5.86 -30.81
N CYS A 199 8.57 -5.48 -29.57
CA CYS A 199 9.22 -4.19 -29.29
C CYS A 199 10.50 -4.30 -28.44
N ASN A 200 10.97 -5.51 -28.15
CA ASN A 200 12.19 -5.83 -27.39
C ASN A 200 12.25 -5.25 -25.97
N HIS A 201 11.11 -4.82 -25.39
CA HIS A 201 11.07 -4.43 -23.99
C HIS A 201 11.17 -5.65 -23.08
N PRO A 202 11.81 -5.54 -21.89
CA PRO A 202 12.00 -6.65 -20.97
C PRO A 202 10.67 -7.11 -20.34
N GLN A 203 10.66 -8.27 -19.70
CA GLN A 203 9.52 -8.89 -19.03
C GLN A 203 8.80 -7.93 -18.06
N SER A 204 9.52 -7.00 -17.43
CA SER A 204 8.97 -5.98 -16.53
C SER A 204 7.91 -5.06 -17.18
N TYR A 205 7.78 -5.08 -18.49
CA TYR A 205 6.74 -4.36 -19.22
C TYR A 205 5.46 -5.18 -19.43
N PHE A 206 5.42 -6.45 -19.01
CA PHE A 206 4.20 -7.25 -19.12
C PHE A 206 3.34 -7.13 -17.87
N GLU A 207 2.05 -7.13 -18.10
CA GLU A 207 1.01 -7.24 -17.06
C GLU A 207 -0.07 -8.24 -17.51
N ILE A 208 -0.92 -8.68 -16.58
CA ILE A 208 -2.10 -9.46 -16.94
C ILE A 208 -3.07 -8.52 -17.65
N HIS A 209 -3.47 -8.91 -18.88
CA HIS A 209 -4.44 -8.17 -19.66
C HIS A 209 -5.78 -8.09 -18.91
N ALA A 210 -6.35 -6.91 -18.82
CA ALA A 210 -7.64 -6.65 -18.20
C ALA A 210 -8.63 -6.08 -19.22
N GLU A 211 -9.73 -6.78 -19.43
CA GLU A 211 -10.87 -6.27 -20.20
C GLU A 211 -11.84 -5.59 -19.21
N ASN A 212 -11.93 -4.29 -19.27
CA ASN A 212 -12.77 -3.48 -18.38
C ASN A 212 -13.69 -2.49 -19.13
N TYR A 213 -14.02 -2.80 -20.37
CA TYR A 213 -14.89 -2.04 -21.29
C TYR A 213 -16.09 -2.85 -21.75
#